data_caba0d903352f0447cd814b57b861fde
#
_entry.id   caba0d903352f0447cd814b57b861fde
#
_cell.length_a   1.000
_cell.length_b   1.000
_cell.length_c   1.000
_cell.angle_alpha   90.00
_cell.angle_beta   90.00
_cell.angle_gamma   90.00
#
_symmetry.space_group_name_H-M   'P 1'
#
loop_
_entity.id
_entity.type
_entity.pdbx_description
1 polymer ?
#
loop_
_entity_poly.entity_id
_entity_poly.type
_entity_poly.pdbx_seq_one_letter_code
_entity_poly.pdbx_strand_id
1 'polypeptide(L)'
;ANLYPFNYSGKTDPHGFYIGKDKYGANILVDFDKRDDDKTSANILILGNSGQGKSYLLKLLLLNFLEAGKSVISLDVEHEQKDMCETVGGCFMDLMGGVYRINPLEPKCWDDGSGPEDRDAPEAFRKSTRLSQHISFLKDFFRAYKDFSDRHIDAIEIMVGKLYAKWGISDSTNFAGLKPQDYPILSDLYKLIEQEYREYDGNCHQLYTAELLQEILLGLHSMCQGAEAQFFNGHTNVTSSRFIVFGVKGLLQASKNVRGAMLFNILSYMSDRLLTIGNTTAALDELYVWLSDNVSVGTTIIEYIRNTL
;
A
#
# COMPACT_ATOMS: atom_id res chain seq x y z
N ALA A 1 21.05 42.69 -33.69
CA ALA A 1 19.91 42.56 -32.78
C ALA A 1 19.46 41.11 -32.71
N ASN A 2 20.11 40.33 -31.89
CA ASN A 2 19.64 38.98 -31.59
C ASN A 2 18.59 39.05 -30.51
N LEU A 3 17.35 39.34 -30.91
CA LEU A 3 16.19 39.41 -30.03
C LEU A 3 15.44 38.10 -29.91
N TYR A 4 16.06 36.98 -30.28
CA TYR A 4 15.39 35.67 -30.18
C TYR A 4 16.28 34.64 -29.51
N PRO A 5 16.23 34.53 -28.16
CA PRO A 5 16.79 33.41 -27.46
C PRO A 5 15.75 32.25 -27.36
N PHE A 6 15.02 32.00 -28.43
CA PHE A 6 14.07 30.92 -28.42
C PHE A 6 14.70 29.66 -28.95
N ASN A 7 15.61 29.09 -28.19
CA ASN A 7 15.74 27.64 -28.18
C ASN A 7 14.59 27.09 -27.35
N TYR A 8 13.41 27.13 -27.94
CA TYR A 8 12.23 26.52 -27.41
C TYR A 8 12.44 25.01 -27.38
N SER A 9 12.54 24.42 -26.17
CA SER A 9 12.68 22.96 -26.03
C SER A 9 11.41 22.20 -26.42
N GLY A 10 10.36 22.92 -26.81
CA GLY A 10 9.10 22.38 -27.29
C GLY A 10 8.20 21.74 -26.23
N LYS A 11 8.59 21.77 -24.96
CA LYS A 11 7.92 21.00 -23.90
C LYS A 11 7.46 21.86 -22.72
N THR A 12 6.89 23.04 -22.99
CA THR A 12 6.27 23.87 -21.95
C THR A 12 4.77 23.83 -22.10
N ASP A 13 4.09 23.29 -21.11
CA ASP A 13 2.63 23.25 -21.05
C ASP A 13 2.11 24.54 -20.40
N PRO A 14 1.24 25.33 -21.05
CA PRO A 14 0.79 26.64 -20.54
C PRO A 14 0.08 26.56 -19.18
N HIS A 15 -0.52 25.44 -18.86
CA HIS A 15 -1.24 25.18 -17.60
C HIS A 15 -0.47 24.24 -16.67
N GLY A 16 0.80 23.95 -17.00
CA GLY A 16 1.63 23.04 -16.24
C GLY A 16 2.26 23.68 -15.00
N PHE A 17 2.77 22.84 -14.12
CA PHE A 17 3.54 23.27 -12.96
C PHE A 17 4.95 23.70 -13.34
N TYR A 18 5.43 24.78 -12.73
CA TYR A 18 6.81 25.19 -12.85
C TYR A 18 7.73 24.22 -12.11
N ILE A 19 8.66 23.59 -12.86
CA ILE A 19 9.62 22.65 -12.28
C ILE A 19 11.07 23.14 -12.32
N GLY A 20 11.35 24.21 -13.04
CA GLY A 20 12.69 24.78 -13.14
C GLY A 20 12.93 25.55 -14.43
N LYS A 21 14.20 25.70 -14.76
CA LYS A 21 14.66 26.34 -16.01
C LYS A 21 15.50 25.35 -16.80
N ASP A 22 15.42 25.49 -18.12
CA ASP A 22 16.33 24.76 -19.00
C ASP A 22 17.73 25.37 -19.00
N LYS A 23 18.64 24.74 -19.73
CA LYS A 23 20.03 25.20 -19.86
C LYS A 23 20.18 26.59 -20.53
N TYR A 24 19.12 27.13 -21.11
CA TYR A 24 19.07 28.43 -21.75
C TYR A 24 18.35 29.49 -20.87
N GLY A 25 17.87 29.12 -19.70
CA GLY A 25 17.16 29.96 -18.76
C GLY A 25 15.66 30.11 -19.02
N ALA A 26 15.09 29.36 -19.97
CA ALA A 26 13.65 29.32 -20.19
C ALA A 26 12.93 28.53 -19.12
N ASN A 27 11.77 29.00 -18.68
CA ASN A 27 10.97 28.28 -17.68
C ASN A 27 10.40 26.98 -18.27
N ILE A 28 10.46 25.91 -17.49
CA ILE A 28 9.86 24.61 -17.82
C ILE A 28 8.59 24.47 -17.00
N LEU A 29 7.47 24.36 -17.70
CA LEU A 29 6.16 24.05 -17.14
C LEU A 29 5.73 22.68 -17.63
N VAL A 30 5.29 21.81 -16.74
CA VAL A 30 4.86 20.44 -17.07
C VAL A 30 3.46 20.19 -16.52
N ASP A 31 2.56 19.82 -17.41
CA ASP A 31 1.25 19.28 -17.04
C ASP A 31 1.37 17.76 -16.94
N PHE A 32 1.32 17.24 -15.70
CA PHE A 32 1.46 15.81 -15.44
C PHE A 32 0.19 15.00 -15.75
N ASP A 33 -0.95 15.65 -15.92
CA ASP A 33 -2.21 14.98 -16.27
C ASP A 33 -2.44 14.89 -17.77
N LYS A 34 -1.77 15.76 -18.54
CA LYS A 34 -1.87 15.75 -19.99
C LYS A 34 -1.25 14.47 -20.56
N ARG A 35 -2.01 13.79 -21.40
CA ARG A 35 -1.55 12.64 -22.20
C ARG A 35 -1.37 13.08 -23.64
N ASP A 36 -0.25 12.72 -24.22
CA ASP A 36 0.08 12.90 -25.62
C ASP A 36 1.04 11.78 -26.06
N ASP A 37 1.47 11.81 -27.31
CA ASP A 37 2.36 10.77 -27.88
C ASP A 37 3.67 10.60 -27.09
N ASP A 38 4.13 11.66 -26.42
CA ASP A 38 5.35 11.67 -25.60
C ASP A 38 5.09 11.35 -24.12
N LYS A 39 3.83 11.42 -23.65
CA LYS A 39 3.43 11.25 -22.24
C LYS A 39 2.28 10.25 -22.14
N THR A 40 2.61 9.00 -22.21
CA THR A 40 1.63 7.89 -22.16
C THR A 40 1.26 7.45 -20.74
N SER A 41 2.06 7.83 -19.73
CA SER A 41 1.88 7.43 -18.33
C SER A 41 1.88 8.66 -17.40
N ALA A 42 1.18 8.54 -16.26
CA ALA A 42 1.21 9.50 -15.15
C ALA A 42 2.39 9.27 -14.20
N ASN A 43 3.18 8.23 -14.41
CA ASN A 43 4.26 7.87 -13.51
C ASN A 43 5.43 8.84 -13.64
N ILE A 44 5.90 9.34 -12.50
CA ILE A 44 7.02 10.27 -12.40
C ILE A 44 8.16 9.57 -11.67
N LEU A 45 9.32 9.50 -12.31
CA LEU A 45 10.53 8.96 -11.70
C LEU A 45 11.55 10.08 -11.51
N ILE A 46 11.95 10.33 -10.25
CA ILE A 46 12.95 11.33 -9.88
C ILE A 46 14.27 10.63 -9.56
N LEU A 47 15.28 10.84 -10.39
CA LEU A 47 16.60 10.26 -10.22
C LEU A 47 17.65 11.34 -10.00
N GLY A 48 18.64 11.05 -9.17
CA GLY A 48 19.80 11.94 -8.94
C GLY A 48 20.64 11.46 -7.76
N ASN A 49 21.87 11.92 -7.71
CA ASN A 49 22.76 11.62 -6.60
C ASN A 49 22.31 12.31 -5.30
N SER A 50 22.84 11.87 -4.17
CA SER A 50 22.58 12.55 -2.88
C SER A 50 22.97 14.04 -2.95
N GLY A 51 22.18 14.90 -2.32
CA GLY A 51 22.41 16.34 -2.29
C GLY A 51 22.05 17.10 -3.58
N GLN A 52 21.48 16.46 -4.62
CA GLN A 52 21.11 17.10 -5.88
C GLN A 52 19.68 17.66 -5.90
N GLY A 53 19.01 17.75 -4.76
CA GLY A 53 17.71 18.39 -4.63
C GLY A 53 16.51 17.49 -4.97
N LYS A 54 16.65 16.15 -5.02
CA LYS A 54 15.53 15.22 -5.25
C LYS A 54 14.36 15.45 -4.28
N SER A 55 14.64 15.45 -2.98
CA SER A 55 13.62 15.64 -1.94
C SER A 55 12.98 17.04 -2.03
N TYR A 56 13.74 18.06 -2.43
CA TYR A 56 13.19 19.39 -2.67
C TYR A 56 12.21 19.40 -3.84
N LEU A 57 12.60 18.81 -4.98
CA LEU A 57 11.73 18.68 -6.15
C LEU A 57 10.48 17.87 -5.82
N LEU A 58 10.63 16.76 -5.10
CA LEU A 58 9.49 15.94 -4.66
C LEU A 58 8.51 16.78 -3.84
N LYS A 59 8.99 17.47 -2.80
CA LYS A 59 8.15 18.36 -1.96
C LYS A 59 7.44 19.43 -2.78
N LEU A 60 8.13 20.05 -3.75
CA LEU A 60 7.54 21.04 -4.65
C LEU A 60 6.41 20.44 -5.49
N LEU A 61 6.61 19.26 -6.05
CA LEU A 61 5.58 18.57 -6.84
C LEU A 61 4.36 18.20 -5.97
N LEU A 62 4.58 17.68 -4.76
CA LEU A 62 3.49 17.33 -3.86
C LEU A 62 2.63 18.56 -3.49
N LEU A 63 3.27 19.71 -3.21
CA LEU A 63 2.57 20.96 -2.95
C LEU A 63 1.77 21.42 -4.17
N ASN A 64 2.35 21.36 -5.37
CA ASN A 64 1.67 21.72 -6.60
C ASN A 64 0.45 20.83 -6.87
N PHE A 65 0.54 19.51 -6.61
CA PHE A 65 -0.60 18.61 -6.72
C PHE A 65 -1.72 18.94 -5.72
N LEU A 66 -1.35 19.27 -4.48
CA LEU A 66 -2.33 19.70 -3.47
C LEU A 66 -3.02 21.00 -3.87
N GLU A 67 -2.27 21.98 -4.40
CA GLU A 67 -2.80 23.25 -4.91
C GLU A 67 -3.76 23.02 -6.08
N ALA A 68 -3.42 22.11 -7.00
CA ALA A 68 -4.27 21.67 -8.10
C ALA A 68 -5.53 20.89 -7.67
N GLY A 69 -5.74 20.69 -6.37
CA GLY A 69 -6.93 20.02 -5.86
C GLY A 69 -6.81 18.49 -5.76
N LYS A 70 -5.64 17.91 -6.01
CA LYS A 70 -5.42 16.47 -5.84
C LYS A 70 -5.30 16.08 -4.37
N SER A 71 -5.61 14.84 -4.08
CA SER A 71 -5.18 14.20 -2.84
C SER A 71 -3.77 13.64 -3.00
N VAL A 72 -2.99 13.65 -1.94
CA VAL A 72 -1.61 13.15 -1.94
C VAL A 72 -1.41 12.17 -0.79
N ILE A 73 -0.82 11.02 -1.10
CA ILE A 73 -0.37 10.06 -0.11
C ILE A 73 1.12 9.79 -0.34
N SER A 74 1.94 10.04 0.67
CA SER A 74 3.39 9.87 0.58
C SER A 74 3.92 8.89 1.60
N LEU A 75 4.88 8.07 1.19
CA LEU A 75 5.72 7.27 2.07
C LEU A 75 7.05 8.00 2.27
N ASP A 76 7.34 8.38 3.50
CA ASP A 76 8.49 9.20 3.90
C ASP A 76 9.40 8.40 4.83
N VAL A 77 10.54 7.98 4.32
CA VAL A 77 11.51 7.13 5.02
C VAL A 77 12.31 7.92 6.06
N GLU A 78 12.66 9.15 5.76
CA GLU A 78 13.55 9.97 6.59
C GLU A 78 12.82 11.02 7.44
N HIS A 79 11.50 11.09 7.38
CA HIS A 79 10.67 12.11 8.01
C HIS A 79 10.96 13.54 7.53
N GLU A 80 11.44 13.68 6.29
CA GLU A 80 11.75 14.99 5.69
C GLU A 80 10.49 15.78 5.31
N GLN A 81 9.36 15.12 5.13
CA GLN A 81 8.09 15.74 4.69
C GLN A 81 7.21 16.17 5.88
N LYS A 82 7.58 15.83 7.11
CA LYS A 82 6.76 16.07 8.31
C LYS A 82 6.34 17.52 8.46
N ASP A 83 7.31 18.43 8.55
CA ASP A 83 7.05 19.85 8.79
C ASP A 83 6.22 20.47 7.65
N MET A 84 6.50 20.10 6.41
CA MET A 84 5.71 20.52 5.25
C MET A 84 4.27 20.01 5.36
N CYS A 85 4.09 18.73 5.69
CA CYS A 85 2.76 18.13 5.83
C CYS A 85 1.93 18.84 6.90
N GLU A 86 2.49 19.06 8.07
CA GLU A 86 1.83 19.76 9.18
C GLU A 86 1.53 21.22 8.83
N THR A 87 2.44 21.92 8.15
CA THR A 87 2.26 23.34 7.75
C THR A 87 1.08 23.53 6.80
N VAL A 88 0.84 22.60 5.87
CA VAL A 88 -0.29 22.69 4.92
C VAL A 88 -1.58 22.04 5.44
N GLY A 89 -1.63 21.64 6.71
CA GLY A 89 -2.80 21.02 7.32
C GLY A 89 -3.02 19.57 6.93
N GLY A 90 -1.97 18.89 6.48
CA GLY A 90 -1.95 17.45 6.22
C GLY A 90 -1.86 16.63 7.50
N CYS A 91 -1.84 15.32 7.37
CA CYS A 91 -1.70 14.37 8.46
C CYS A 91 -0.42 13.54 8.31
N PHE A 92 0.55 13.80 9.18
CA PHE A 92 1.76 12.99 9.30
C PHE A 92 1.52 11.86 10.30
N MET A 93 1.74 10.61 9.90
CA MET A 93 1.51 9.43 10.71
C MET A 93 2.78 8.59 10.79
N ASP A 94 3.40 8.55 11.98
CA ASP A 94 4.48 7.64 12.27
C ASP A 94 3.90 6.25 12.60
N LEU A 95 4.01 5.33 11.65
CA LEU A 95 3.49 3.96 11.81
C LEU A 95 4.33 3.12 12.77
N MET A 96 5.57 3.53 13.04
CA MET A 96 6.43 2.84 14.00
C MET A 96 6.28 3.39 15.43
N GLY A 97 5.54 4.48 15.59
CA GLY A 97 5.19 5.03 16.90
C GLY A 97 4.13 4.26 17.68
N GLY A 98 3.52 3.23 17.08
CA GLY A 98 2.51 2.37 17.73
C GLY A 98 1.14 3.02 17.96
N VAL A 99 0.95 4.27 17.54
CA VAL A 99 -0.33 5.00 17.68
C VAL A 99 -1.24 4.72 16.50
N TYR A 100 -0.69 4.81 15.28
CA TYR A 100 -1.43 4.61 14.04
C TYR A 100 -1.30 3.16 13.58
N ARG A 101 -2.40 2.62 13.07
CA ARG A 101 -2.49 1.24 12.56
C ARG A 101 -3.30 1.18 11.29
N ILE A 102 -2.93 0.26 10.45
CA ILE A 102 -3.70 -0.18 9.28
C ILE A 102 -4.02 -1.64 9.51
N ASN A 103 -5.29 -1.97 9.62
CA ASN A 103 -5.73 -3.36 9.82
C ASN A 103 -5.51 -4.18 8.55
N PRO A 104 -4.63 -5.19 8.55
CA PRO A 104 -4.41 -6.02 7.37
C PRO A 104 -5.62 -6.89 7.00
N LEU A 105 -6.53 -7.17 7.95
CA LEU A 105 -7.75 -7.95 7.72
C LEU A 105 -8.95 -7.11 7.24
N GLU A 106 -8.79 -5.81 7.06
CA GLU A 106 -9.81 -4.95 6.46
C GLU A 106 -9.71 -5.03 4.93
N PRO A 107 -10.72 -5.62 4.21
CA PRO A 107 -10.66 -5.81 2.77
C PRO A 107 -10.50 -4.49 2.02
N LYS A 108 -9.40 -4.36 1.29
CA LYS A 108 -9.06 -3.20 0.47
C LYS A 108 -9.57 -3.39 -0.96
N CYS A 109 -9.75 -2.28 -1.68
CA CYS A 109 -10.05 -2.29 -3.09
C CYS A 109 -8.76 -2.50 -3.89
N TRP A 110 -8.78 -3.42 -4.85
CA TRP A 110 -7.63 -3.78 -5.67
C TRP A 110 -7.85 -3.54 -7.15
N ASP A 111 -9.13 -3.35 -7.54
CA ASP A 111 -9.56 -3.12 -8.91
C ASP A 111 -10.81 -2.23 -8.87
N ASP A 112 -10.84 -1.22 -9.70
CA ASP A 112 -12.01 -0.34 -9.87
C ASP A 112 -13.07 -0.91 -10.82
N GLY A 113 -12.82 -2.10 -11.36
CA GLY A 113 -13.72 -2.74 -12.34
C GLY A 113 -13.67 -2.12 -13.73
N SER A 114 -12.74 -1.19 -14.00
CA SER A 114 -12.60 -0.49 -15.29
C SER A 114 -11.68 -1.20 -16.27
N GLY A 115 -11.07 -2.32 -15.86
CA GLY A 115 -10.20 -3.12 -16.72
C GLY A 115 -10.94 -3.65 -17.95
N PRO A 116 -10.25 -3.84 -19.09
CA PRO A 116 -10.87 -4.47 -20.24
C PRO A 116 -11.38 -5.85 -19.84
N GLU A 117 -12.69 -6.06 -19.92
CA GLU A 117 -13.26 -7.40 -19.77
C GLU A 117 -12.54 -8.30 -20.77
N ASP A 118 -11.75 -9.23 -20.27
CA ASP A 118 -11.23 -10.31 -21.10
C ASP A 118 -12.43 -11.20 -21.47
N ARG A 119 -13.08 -10.84 -22.58
CA ARG A 119 -14.32 -11.48 -23.07
C ARG A 119 -14.14 -12.97 -23.37
N ASP A 120 -12.89 -13.39 -23.52
CA ASP A 120 -12.53 -14.77 -23.82
C ASP A 120 -12.24 -15.61 -22.55
N ALA A 121 -12.11 -14.99 -21.38
CA ALA A 121 -11.93 -15.71 -20.13
C ALA A 121 -13.25 -16.38 -19.66
N PRO A 122 -13.22 -17.58 -19.11
CA PRO A 122 -14.38 -18.21 -18.47
C PRO A 122 -15.00 -17.31 -17.40
N GLU A 123 -16.33 -17.29 -17.31
CA GLU A 123 -17.08 -16.39 -16.43
C GLU A 123 -16.66 -16.46 -14.96
N ALA A 124 -16.18 -17.62 -14.50
CA ALA A 124 -15.62 -17.82 -13.17
C ALA A 124 -14.31 -17.02 -12.90
N PHE A 125 -13.56 -16.67 -13.95
CA PHE A 125 -12.33 -15.87 -13.87
C PHE A 125 -12.54 -14.39 -14.12
N ARG A 126 -13.73 -13.99 -14.60
CA ARG A 126 -14.04 -12.59 -14.89
C ARG A 126 -14.43 -11.76 -13.68
N LYS A 127 -14.75 -12.39 -12.56
CA LYS A 127 -15.21 -11.73 -11.34
C LYS A 127 -14.35 -12.14 -10.15
N SER A 128 -13.14 -11.63 -10.13
CA SER A 128 -12.37 -11.58 -8.90
C SER A 128 -13.08 -10.60 -7.95
N THR A 129 -13.63 -11.10 -6.86
CA THR A 129 -14.32 -10.26 -5.88
C THR A 129 -13.31 -9.49 -5.04
N ARG A 130 -13.73 -8.34 -4.45
CA ARG A 130 -12.90 -7.59 -3.52
C ARG A 130 -12.33 -8.48 -2.41
N LEU A 131 -13.16 -9.41 -1.89
CA LEU A 131 -12.74 -10.32 -0.83
C LEU A 131 -11.71 -11.34 -1.32
N SER A 132 -11.89 -11.95 -2.49
CA SER A 132 -10.95 -12.92 -3.04
C SER A 132 -9.58 -12.30 -3.36
N GLN A 133 -9.58 -11.08 -3.91
CA GLN A 133 -8.35 -10.31 -4.16
C GLN A 133 -7.64 -9.98 -2.83
N HIS A 134 -8.40 -9.60 -1.82
CA HIS A 134 -7.84 -9.30 -0.51
C HIS A 134 -7.27 -10.54 0.19
N ILE A 135 -7.92 -11.70 0.07
CA ILE A 135 -7.39 -12.97 0.59
C ILE A 135 -6.06 -13.31 -0.12
N SER A 136 -5.96 -13.09 -1.42
CA SER A 136 -4.70 -13.25 -2.15
C SER A 136 -3.60 -12.33 -1.61
N PHE A 137 -3.92 -11.07 -1.36
CA PHE A 137 -3.01 -10.13 -0.70
C PHE A 137 -2.56 -10.63 0.68
N LEU A 138 -3.48 -11.17 1.49
CA LEU A 138 -3.13 -11.67 2.82
C LEU A 138 -2.15 -12.85 2.77
N LYS A 139 -2.21 -13.69 1.74
CA LYS A 139 -1.22 -14.77 1.53
C LYS A 139 0.19 -14.18 1.38
N ASP A 140 0.34 -13.14 0.58
CA ASP A 140 1.64 -12.49 0.37
C ASP A 140 2.09 -11.68 1.61
N PHE A 141 1.15 -11.05 2.31
CA PHE A 141 1.41 -10.36 3.58
C PHE A 141 1.97 -11.32 4.64
N PHE A 142 1.37 -12.51 4.82
CA PHE A 142 1.85 -13.48 5.79
C PHE A 142 3.18 -14.12 5.36
N ARG A 143 3.41 -14.34 4.06
CA ARG A 143 4.72 -14.76 3.55
C ARG A 143 5.81 -13.72 3.79
N ALA A 144 5.49 -12.44 3.61
CA ALA A 144 6.44 -11.36 3.88
C ALA A 144 6.79 -11.25 5.36
N TYR A 145 5.83 -11.53 6.25
CA TYR A 145 6.02 -11.47 7.69
C TYR A 145 6.84 -12.65 8.22
N LYS A 146 6.58 -13.85 7.77
CA LYS A 146 7.22 -15.07 8.26
C LYS A 146 7.50 -16.00 7.10
N ASP A 147 8.56 -16.76 7.22
CA ASP A 147 8.93 -17.79 6.23
C ASP A 147 8.02 -19.02 6.34
N PHE A 148 6.74 -18.79 6.12
CA PHE A 148 5.71 -19.83 6.13
C PHE A 148 5.78 -20.65 4.83
N SER A 149 5.71 -21.97 4.94
CA SER A 149 5.54 -22.85 3.78
C SER A 149 4.14 -22.68 3.16
N ASP A 150 3.96 -23.16 1.92
CA ASP A 150 2.66 -23.11 1.26
C ASP A 150 1.55 -23.79 2.08
N ARG A 151 1.85 -24.86 2.78
CA ARG A 151 0.87 -25.54 3.67
C ARG A 151 0.39 -24.63 4.81
N HIS A 152 1.28 -23.84 5.40
CA HIS A 152 0.90 -22.86 6.43
C HIS A 152 0.00 -21.78 5.83
N ILE A 153 0.36 -21.27 4.66
CA ILE A 153 -0.40 -20.23 3.96
C ILE A 153 -1.80 -20.72 3.58
N ASP A 154 -1.92 -21.94 3.05
CA ASP A 154 -3.21 -22.53 2.70
C ASP A 154 -4.09 -22.75 3.96
N ALA A 155 -3.49 -23.17 5.07
CA ALA A 155 -4.22 -23.27 6.34
C ALA A 155 -4.66 -21.90 6.88
N ILE A 156 -3.82 -20.87 6.77
CA ILE A 156 -4.17 -19.50 7.14
C ILE A 156 -5.31 -18.99 6.24
N GLU A 157 -5.29 -19.26 4.93
CA GLU A 157 -6.37 -18.92 4.01
C GLU A 157 -7.72 -19.51 4.47
N ILE A 158 -7.73 -20.79 4.83
CA ILE A 158 -8.93 -21.45 5.37
C ILE A 158 -9.41 -20.74 6.65
N MET A 159 -8.50 -20.40 7.56
CA MET A 159 -8.85 -19.71 8.81
C MET A 159 -9.37 -18.31 8.56
N VAL A 160 -8.79 -17.56 7.63
CA VAL A 160 -9.26 -16.23 7.22
C VAL A 160 -10.67 -16.34 6.62
N GLY A 161 -10.92 -17.32 5.75
CA GLY A 161 -12.26 -17.56 5.20
C GLY A 161 -13.30 -17.86 6.28
N LYS A 162 -12.98 -18.74 7.25
CA LYS A 162 -13.83 -19.00 8.41
C LYS A 162 -14.08 -17.74 9.25
N LEU A 163 -13.04 -16.93 9.45
CA LEU A 163 -13.14 -15.70 10.21
C LEU A 163 -14.10 -14.71 9.56
N TYR A 164 -13.95 -14.45 8.25
CA TYR A 164 -14.84 -13.57 7.52
C TYR A 164 -16.27 -14.07 7.53
N ALA A 165 -16.50 -15.37 7.32
CA ALA A 165 -17.83 -15.96 7.41
C ALA A 165 -18.47 -15.75 8.79
N LYS A 166 -17.69 -15.90 9.87
CA LYS A 166 -18.15 -15.65 11.25
C LYS A 166 -18.53 -14.17 11.49
N TRP A 167 -17.89 -13.24 10.78
CA TRP A 167 -18.17 -11.81 10.81
C TRP A 167 -19.25 -11.37 9.81
N GLY A 168 -19.84 -12.32 9.06
CA GLY A 168 -20.87 -12.02 8.05
C GLY A 168 -20.30 -11.34 6.80
N ILE A 169 -19.00 -11.44 6.58
CA ILE A 169 -18.31 -10.88 5.40
C ILE A 169 -18.20 -11.98 4.34
N SER A 170 -18.69 -11.70 3.15
CA SER A 170 -18.71 -12.61 2.01
C SER A 170 -18.47 -11.85 0.70
N ASP A 171 -18.40 -12.57 -0.42
CA ASP A 171 -18.25 -11.96 -1.75
C ASP A 171 -19.39 -11.00 -2.12
N SER A 172 -20.56 -11.18 -1.53
CA SER A 172 -21.74 -10.33 -1.73
C SER A 172 -21.81 -9.14 -0.77
N THR A 173 -20.83 -8.96 0.13
CA THR A 173 -20.84 -7.89 1.12
C THR A 173 -20.68 -6.53 0.45
N ASN A 174 -21.59 -5.61 0.80
CA ASN A 174 -21.44 -4.20 0.42
C ASN A 174 -20.52 -3.50 1.43
N PHE A 175 -19.31 -3.17 0.99
CA PHE A 175 -18.29 -2.52 1.82
C PHE A 175 -18.50 -1.00 2.00
N ALA A 176 -19.40 -0.36 1.23
CA ALA A 176 -19.60 1.10 1.18
C ALA A 176 -20.27 1.63 2.43
N GLY A 177 -20.35 1.15 3.51
CA GLY A 177 -20.94 1.68 4.75
C GLY A 177 -20.29 1.10 6.00
N LEU A 178 -19.37 0.17 5.80
CA LEU A 178 -18.68 -0.46 6.90
C LEU A 178 -17.60 0.47 7.48
N LYS A 179 -17.50 0.44 8.80
CA LYS A 179 -16.48 1.19 9.55
C LYS A 179 -15.31 0.27 9.89
N PRO A 180 -14.14 0.80 10.23
CA PRO A 180 -13.00 -0.02 10.64
C PRO A 180 -13.32 -1.03 11.76
N GLN A 181 -14.24 -0.72 12.65
CA GLN A 181 -14.65 -1.59 13.76
C GLN A 181 -15.52 -2.78 13.32
N ASP A 182 -16.07 -2.73 12.11
CA ASP A 182 -16.92 -3.80 11.56
C ASP A 182 -16.09 -4.95 10.96
N TYR A 183 -14.75 -4.82 10.97
CA TYR A 183 -13.83 -5.83 10.47
C TYR A 183 -13.10 -6.56 11.60
N PRO A 184 -12.80 -7.85 11.44
CA PRO A 184 -11.95 -8.57 12.38
C PRO A 184 -10.54 -7.98 12.42
N ILE A 185 -9.84 -8.22 13.52
CA ILE A 185 -8.43 -7.87 13.69
C ILE A 185 -7.57 -9.12 13.87
N LEU A 186 -6.27 -8.99 13.82
CA LEU A 186 -5.35 -10.15 13.91
C LEU A 186 -5.52 -10.98 15.17
N SER A 187 -5.86 -10.37 16.30
CA SER A 187 -6.16 -11.13 17.52
C SER A 187 -7.43 -11.98 17.42
N ASP A 188 -8.39 -11.62 16.55
CA ASP A 188 -9.57 -12.44 16.32
C ASP A 188 -9.22 -13.66 15.45
N LEU A 189 -8.34 -13.47 14.44
CA LEU A 189 -7.78 -14.58 13.68
C LEU A 189 -7.00 -15.54 14.59
N TYR A 190 -6.15 -14.99 15.45
CA TYR A 190 -5.36 -15.78 16.39
C TYR A 190 -6.24 -16.62 17.32
N LYS A 191 -7.28 -16.01 17.90
CA LYS A 191 -8.25 -16.71 18.77
C LYS A 191 -9.02 -17.80 18.03
N LEU A 192 -9.38 -17.54 16.75
CA LEU A 192 -10.05 -18.56 15.94
C LEU A 192 -9.14 -19.76 15.70
N ILE A 193 -7.88 -19.54 15.33
CA ILE A 193 -6.90 -20.62 15.13
C ILE A 193 -6.66 -21.38 16.46
N GLU A 194 -6.58 -20.65 17.59
CA GLU A 194 -6.43 -21.27 18.91
C GLU A 194 -7.65 -22.13 19.28
N GLN A 195 -8.86 -21.67 18.96
CA GLN A 195 -10.08 -22.47 19.15
C GLN A 195 -10.06 -23.73 18.30
N GLU A 196 -9.76 -23.63 17.00
CA GLU A 196 -9.66 -24.77 16.10
C GLU A 196 -8.57 -25.78 16.54
N TYR A 197 -7.46 -25.28 17.09
CA TYR A 197 -6.41 -26.13 17.66
C TYR A 197 -6.89 -26.90 18.89
N ARG A 198 -7.62 -26.25 19.81
CA ARG A 198 -8.15 -26.86 21.02
C ARG A 198 -9.27 -27.89 20.73
N GLU A 199 -10.09 -27.62 19.74
CA GLU A 199 -11.23 -28.45 19.33
C GLU A 199 -10.83 -29.52 18.30
N TYR A 200 -9.54 -29.61 17.95
CA TYR A 200 -9.05 -30.58 16.99
C TYR A 200 -9.23 -32.01 17.53
N ASP A 201 -10.05 -32.80 16.84
CA ASP A 201 -10.41 -34.15 17.23
C ASP A 201 -9.69 -35.27 16.46
N GLY A 202 -8.78 -34.92 15.55
CA GLY A 202 -8.05 -35.90 14.71
C GLY A 202 -8.89 -36.52 13.60
N ASN A 203 -10.10 -36.04 13.35
CA ASN A 203 -10.94 -36.54 12.27
C ASN A 203 -10.33 -36.24 10.88
N CYS A 204 -10.38 -37.27 10.00
CA CYS A 204 -9.80 -37.17 8.63
C CYS A 204 -10.46 -36.15 7.72
N HIS A 205 -11.51 -35.45 8.16
CA HIS A 205 -12.24 -34.45 7.37
C HIS A 205 -11.65 -33.05 7.43
N GLN A 206 -10.68 -32.82 8.32
CA GLN A 206 -10.01 -31.54 8.41
C GLN A 206 -8.83 -31.48 7.41
N LEU A 207 -8.71 -30.36 6.69
CA LEU A 207 -7.64 -30.16 5.70
C LEU A 207 -6.29 -29.75 6.33
N TYR A 208 -6.24 -29.59 7.64
CA TYR A 208 -5.06 -29.20 8.43
C TYR A 208 -4.89 -30.13 9.64
N THR A 209 -3.70 -30.15 10.21
CA THR A 209 -3.39 -30.93 11.41
C THR A 209 -3.20 -30.04 12.63
N ALA A 210 -3.26 -30.59 13.83
CA ALA A 210 -3.02 -29.85 15.07
C ALA A 210 -1.61 -29.25 15.11
N GLU A 211 -0.61 -30.02 14.67
CA GLU A 211 0.78 -29.55 14.60
C GLU A 211 0.92 -28.32 13.69
N LEU A 212 0.27 -28.33 12.52
CA LEU A 212 0.29 -27.21 11.59
C LEU A 212 -0.33 -25.95 12.20
N LEU A 213 -1.47 -26.09 12.91
CA LEU A 213 -2.08 -24.98 13.62
C LEU A 213 -1.20 -24.45 14.74
N GLN A 214 -0.51 -25.32 15.47
CA GLN A 214 0.43 -24.92 16.51
C GLN A 214 1.62 -24.14 15.95
N GLU A 215 2.18 -24.57 14.82
CA GLU A 215 3.26 -23.85 14.12
C GLU A 215 2.80 -22.45 13.65
N ILE A 216 1.59 -22.35 13.12
CA ILE A 216 0.99 -21.06 12.73
C ILE A 216 0.79 -20.16 13.94
N LEU A 217 0.24 -20.69 15.05
CA LEU A 217 0.05 -19.92 16.29
C LEU A 217 1.40 -19.40 16.83
N LEU A 218 2.43 -20.23 16.85
CA LEU A 218 3.77 -19.82 17.26
C LEU A 218 4.32 -18.75 16.33
N GLY A 219 4.14 -18.89 15.02
CA GLY A 219 4.61 -17.94 14.01
C GLY A 219 3.93 -16.57 14.09
N LEU A 220 2.62 -16.55 14.38
CA LEU A 220 1.83 -15.32 14.45
C LEU A 220 1.79 -14.69 15.85
N HIS A 221 2.30 -15.34 16.88
CA HIS A 221 2.18 -14.87 18.26
C HIS A 221 2.68 -13.42 18.44
N SER A 222 3.87 -13.09 17.91
CA SER A 222 4.45 -11.75 18.07
C SER A 222 3.59 -10.66 17.42
N MET A 223 3.07 -10.93 16.21
CA MET A 223 2.22 -10.01 15.45
C MET A 223 0.83 -9.80 16.09
N CYS A 224 0.27 -10.84 16.70
CA CYS A 224 -1.09 -10.83 17.20
C CYS A 224 -1.22 -10.46 18.68
N GLN A 225 -0.27 -10.91 19.51
CA GLN A 225 -0.34 -10.78 20.98
C GLN A 225 0.98 -10.35 21.62
N GLY A 226 2.10 -10.45 20.90
CA GLY A 226 3.44 -10.11 21.41
C GLY A 226 3.86 -8.68 21.14
N ALA A 227 5.16 -8.46 21.08
CA ALA A 227 5.78 -7.12 20.98
C ALA A 227 5.42 -6.39 19.68
N GLU A 228 5.15 -7.09 18.59
CA GLU A 228 4.84 -6.50 17.28
C GLU A 228 3.34 -6.21 17.10
N ALA A 229 2.48 -6.67 18.03
CA ALA A 229 1.04 -6.43 17.98
C ALA A 229 0.68 -4.93 17.96
N GLN A 230 1.48 -4.09 18.59
CA GLN A 230 1.29 -2.65 18.56
C GLN A 230 1.32 -2.04 17.15
N PHE A 231 1.97 -2.69 16.18
CA PHE A 231 2.08 -2.21 14.80
C PHE A 231 0.99 -2.76 13.88
N PHE A 232 0.52 -3.98 14.13
CA PHE A 232 -0.36 -4.70 13.21
C PHE A 232 -1.74 -5.00 13.78
N ASN A 233 -1.85 -5.21 15.09
CA ASN A 233 -3.09 -5.68 15.68
C ASN A 233 -3.97 -4.52 16.16
N GLY A 234 -5.05 -4.27 15.47
CA GLY A 234 -6.02 -3.23 15.78
C GLY A 234 -6.77 -2.76 14.55
N HIS A 235 -7.85 -2.03 14.78
CA HIS A 235 -8.62 -1.43 13.69
C HIS A 235 -7.85 -0.28 13.05
N THR A 236 -8.08 -0.06 11.76
CA THR A 236 -7.52 1.07 11.04
C THR A 236 -7.98 2.37 11.70
N ASN A 237 -7.01 3.20 12.10
CA ASN A 237 -7.25 4.48 12.73
C ASN A 237 -6.54 5.64 12.00
N VAL A 238 -6.30 5.45 10.72
CA VAL A 238 -5.71 6.45 9.84
C VAL A 238 -6.72 7.55 9.58
N THR A 239 -6.32 8.79 9.85
CA THR A 239 -7.17 9.97 9.65
C THR A 239 -7.37 10.27 8.17
N SER A 240 -8.59 10.55 7.75
CA SER A 240 -8.86 10.99 6.39
C SER A 240 -8.40 12.45 6.22
N SER A 241 -7.44 12.67 5.33
CA SER A 241 -6.93 13.98 4.94
C SER A 241 -6.62 13.96 3.45
N ARG A 242 -6.61 15.14 2.82
CA ARG A 242 -6.16 15.30 1.43
C ARG A 242 -4.65 15.13 1.27
N PHE A 243 -3.89 15.35 2.33
CA PHE A 243 -2.47 15.09 2.37
C PHE A 243 -2.13 14.16 3.53
N ILE A 244 -1.73 12.95 3.22
CA ILE A 244 -1.32 11.93 4.18
C ILE A 244 0.14 11.59 3.92
N VAL A 245 0.96 11.63 4.96
CA VAL A 245 2.35 11.21 4.93
C VAL A 245 2.54 10.09 5.96
N PHE A 246 2.93 8.92 5.48
CA PHE A 246 3.35 7.81 6.32
C PHE A 246 4.84 7.92 6.62
N GLY A 247 5.17 8.27 7.85
CA GLY A 247 6.54 8.23 8.38
C GLY A 247 6.91 6.81 8.76
N VAL A 248 8.00 6.31 8.21
CA VAL A 248 8.45 4.93 8.44
C VAL A 248 9.93 4.83 8.81
N LYS A 249 10.51 5.90 9.34
CA LYS A 249 11.93 5.96 9.71
C LYS A 249 12.36 4.84 10.65
N GLY A 250 11.53 4.53 11.65
CA GLY A 250 11.78 3.43 12.57
C GLY A 250 11.72 2.04 11.92
N LEU A 251 11.08 1.93 10.76
CA LEU A 251 10.95 0.65 10.04
C LEU A 251 12.30 0.14 9.52
N LEU A 252 13.24 1.04 9.22
CA LEU A 252 14.59 0.67 8.80
C LEU A 252 15.37 -0.09 9.88
N GLN A 253 15.02 0.13 11.16
CA GLN A 253 15.61 -0.54 12.32
C GLN A 253 14.87 -1.82 12.72
N ALA A 254 13.68 -2.04 12.18
CA ALA A 254 12.89 -3.24 12.45
C ALA A 254 13.47 -4.47 11.76
N SER A 255 13.05 -5.65 12.21
CA SER A 255 13.40 -6.89 11.55
C SER A 255 12.93 -6.89 10.08
N LYS A 256 13.64 -7.63 9.21
CA LYS A 256 13.29 -7.77 7.78
C LYS A 256 11.83 -8.17 7.58
N ASN A 257 11.33 -9.06 8.43
CA ASN A 257 9.99 -9.60 8.39
C ASN A 257 8.93 -8.51 8.69
N VAL A 258 9.14 -7.74 9.75
CA VAL A 258 8.27 -6.61 10.10
C VAL A 258 8.27 -5.56 8.98
N ARG A 259 9.46 -5.25 8.42
CA ARG A 259 9.57 -4.33 7.28
C ARG A 259 8.74 -4.77 6.09
N GLY A 260 8.89 -6.02 5.66
CA GLY A 260 8.16 -6.56 4.53
C GLY A 260 6.65 -6.48 4.73
N ALA A 261 6.16 -7.01 5.85
CA ALA A 261 4.73 -7.01 6.16
C ALA A 261 4.15 -5.59 6.29
N MET A 262 4.87 -4.67 6.95
CA MET A 262 4.42 -3.28 7.10
C MET A 262 4.34 -2.59 5.74
N LEU A 263 5.34 -2.78 4.89
CA LEU A 263 5.34 -2.18 3.56
C LEU A 263 4.17 -2.69 2.71
N PHE A 264 3.90 -4.01 2.71
CA PHE A 264 2.72 -4.58 2.05
C PHE A 264 1.43 -3.95 2.58
N ASN A 265 1.32 -3.78 3.88
CA ASN A 265 0.13 -3.19 4.50
C ASN A 265 -0.06 -1.72 4.10
N ILE A 266 1.02 -0.92 4.08
CA ILE A 266 0.97 0.47 3.62
C ILE A 266 0.57 0.56 2.14
N LEU A 267 1.20 -0.24 1.28
CA LEU A 267 0.91 -0.24 -0.15
C LEU A 267 -0.53 -0.65 -0.43
N SER A 268 -1.07 -1.62 0.31
CA SER A 268 -2.48 -2.01 0.19
C SER A 268 -3.43 -0.85 0.53
N TYR A 269 -3.12 -0.11 1.59
CA TYR A 269 -3.89 1.08 1.97
C TYR A 269 -3.77 2.20 0.91
N MET A 270 -2.56 2.45 0.40
CA MET A 270 -2.35 3.45 -0.63
C MET A 270 -3.13 3.12 -1.90
N SER A 271 -3.13 1.85 -2.33
CA SER A 271 -3.91 1.39 -3.46
C SER A 271 -5.41 1.58 -3.28
N ASP A 272 -5.93 1.14 -2.15
CA ASP A 272 -7.35 1.33 -1.82
C ASP A 272 -7.76 2.81 -1.93
N ARG A 273 -6.90 3.72 -1.44
CA ARG A 273 -7.17 5.16 -1.52
C ARG A 273 -7.07 5.70 -2.94
N LEU A 274 -6.11 5.23 -3.74
CA LEU A 274 -5.98 5.62 -5.15
C LEU A 274 -7.23 5.23 -5.95
N LEU A 275 -7.73 4.02 -5.73
CA LEU A 275 -8.88 3.48 -6.45
C LEU A 275 -10.22 4.03 -5.96
N THR A 276 -10.37 4.29 -4.65
CA THR A 276 -11.65 4.70 -4.06
C THR A 276 -11.90 6.21 -4.07
N ILE A 277 -10.84 7.03 -3.96
CA ILE A 277 -11.00 8.50 -3.90
C ILE A 277 -10.91 9.11 -5.30
N GLY A 278 -10.12 8.51 -6.20
CA GLY A 278 -9.75 9.12 -7.47
C GLY A 278 -8.89 10.38 -7.28
N ASN A 279 -8.42 10.97 -8.36
CA ASN A 279 -7.60 12.21 -8.37
C ASN A 279 -6.57 12.27 -7.23
N THR A 280 -5.90 11.15 -6.96
CA THR A 280 -4.93 10.96 -5.88
C THR A 280 -3.55 10.65 -6.47
N THR A 281 -2.52 11.26 -5.92
CA THR A 281 -1.13 10.99 -6.25
C THR A 281 -0.47 10.23 -5.11
N ALA A 282 0.16 9.10 -5.41
CA ALA A 282 1.02 8.37 -4.48
C ALA A 282 2.48 8.72 -4.72
N ALA A 283 3.23 9.00 -3.64
CA ALA A 283 4.66 9.23 -3.69
C ALA A 283 5.40 8.23 -2.81
N LEU A 284 6.45 7.64 -3.36
CA LEU A 284 7.32 6.68 -2.66
C LEU A 284 8.73 7.25 -2.64
N ASP A 285 9.14 7.74 -1.48
CA ASP A 285 10.51 8.23 -1.28
C ASP A 285 11.46 7.07 -0.99
N GLU A 286 12.71 7.21 -1.42
CA GLU A 286 13.79 6.23 -1.19
C GLU A 286 13.40 4.76 -1.55
N LEU A 287 12.66 4.58 -2.65
CA LEU A 287 12.12 3.28 -3.08
C LEU A 287 13.19 2.18 -3.13
N TYR A 288 14.44 2.52 -3.45
CA TYR A 288 15.56 1.57 -3.52
C TYR A 288 15.81 0.85 -2.19
N VAL A 289 15.55 1.50 -1.05
CA VAL A 289 15.71 0.91 0.28
C VAL A 289 14.85 -0.34 0.43
N TRP A 290 13.64 -0.27 -0.11
CA TRP A 290 12.67 -1.35 -0.03
C TRP A 290 12.94 -2.49 -1.01
N LEU A 291 13.50 -2.16 -2.18
CA LEU A 291 13.80 -3.12 -3.23
C LEU A 291 15.07 -3.92 -2.92
N SER A 292 16.01 -3.38 -2.14
CA SER A 292 17.31 -4.02 -1.88
C SER A 292 17.28 -5.13 -0.84
N ASP A 293 16.31 -5.12 0.07
CA ASP A 293 16.30 -6.01 1.22
C ASP A 293 15.84 -7.45 0.93
N ASN A 294 14.97 -7.63 -0.06
CA ASN A 294 14.46 -8.94 -0.44
C ASN A 294 13.99 -8.92 -1.89
N VAL A 295 14.66 -9.66 -2.75
CA VAL A 295 14.32 -9.73 -4.18
C VAL A 295 12.87 -10.19 -4.39
N SER A 296 12.37 -11.15 -3.61
CA SER A 296 11.00 -11.64 -3.69
C SER A 296 9.99 -10.55 -3.30
N VAL A 297 10.19 -9.89 -2.17
CA VAL A 297 9.33 -8.78 -1.73
C VAL A 297 9.45 -7.60 -2.70
N GLY A 298 10.67 -7.29 -3.16
CA GLY A 298 10.91 -6.24 -4.15
C GLY A 298 10.19 -6.49 -5.48
N THR A 299 10.19 -7.73 -5.97
CA THR A 299 9.47 -8.09 -7.21
C THR A 299 7.97 -7.91 -7.03
N THR A 300 7.40 -8.41 -5.94
CA THR A 300 5.98 -8.26 -5.64
C THR A 300 5.57 -6.78 -5.50
N ILE A 301 6.43 -5.95 -4.88
CA ILE A 301 6.21 -4.50 -4.78
C ILE A 301 6.19 -3.85 -6.17
N ILE A 302 7.14 -4.19 -7.04
CA ILE A 302 7.21 -3.67 -8.40
C ILE A 302 5.97 -4.08 -9.21
N GLU A 303 5.59 -5.35 -9.13
CA GLU A 303 4.38 -5.86 -9.79
C GLU A 303 3.13 -5.16 -9.27
N TYR A 304 3.05 -4.98 -7.95
CA TYR A 304 1.97 -4.25 -7.32
C TYR A 304 1.91 -2.80 -7.80
N ILE A 305 3.01 -2.06 -7.78
CA ILE A 305 3.09 -0.69 -8.29
C ILE A 305 2.68 -0.65 -9.77
N ARG A 306 3.17 -1.59 -10.58
CA ARG A 306 2.84 -1.66 -12.01
C ARG A 306 1.35 -1.91 -12.26
N ASN A 307 0.74 -2.78 -11.48
CA ASN A 307 -0.65 -3.19 -11.68
C ASN A 307 -1.67 -2.21 -11.07
N THR A 308 -1.24 -1.40 -10.07
CA THR A 308 -2.11 -0.45 -9.38
C THR A 308 -1.98 0.97 -9.92
N LEU A 309 -0.82 1.36 -10.40
CA LEU A 309 -0.53 2.69 -10.94
C LEU A 309 -0.59 2.71 -12.47
#